data_dc49f06a47a9ccf184bca53613177e03
#
_entry.id   dc49f06a47a9ccf184bca53613177e03
#
_cell.length_a   1.000
_cell.length_b   1.000
_cell.length_c   1.000
_cell.angle_alpha   90.00
_cell.angle_beta   90.00
_cell.angle_gamma   90.00
#
_symmetry.space_group_name_H-M   'P 1'
#
loop_
_entity.id
_entity.type
_entity.pdbx_description
1 polymer ?
#
loop_
_entity_poly.entity_id
_entity_poly.type
_entity_poly.pdbx_seq_one_letter_code
_entity_poly.pdbx_strand_id
1 'polypeptide(L)'
;MNFLSLFKRNLIYKLKKKVNVDLDGIEYSSLDKLFSYYGTDKSEYSKDKENKTHGFSKYYEKHLSFLKNKKIKILEIGSFSGASAAAFSKYFSNCEIYCLDINISNFKYYSKKIHVFGFDSS
;
A
#
# COMPACT_ATOMS: atom_id res chain seq x y z
N MET A 1 -19.98 12.40 4.20
CA MET A 1 -19.06 12.42 5.38
C MET A 1 -19.04 13.83 5.94
N ASN A 2 -19.16 13.98 7.23
CA ASN A 2 -19.05 15.31 7.84
C ASN A 2 -17.59 15.64 8.24
N PHE A 3 -17.32 16.91 8.47
CA PHE A 3 -15.99 17.41 8.83
C PHE A 3 -15.44 16.77 10.12
N LEU A 4 -16.29 16.58 11.14
CA LEU A 4 -15.88 15.97 12.41
C LEU A 4 -15.41 14.52 12.23
N SER A 5 -16.08 13.75 11.37
CA SER A 5 -15.70 12.37 11.06
C SER A 5 -14.33 12.32 10.37
N LEU A 6 -14.11 13.18 9.39
CA LEU A 6 -12.82 13.26 8.69
C LEU A 6 -11.70 13.70 9.64
N PHE A 7 -11.95 14.71 10.45
CA PHE A 7 -11.00 15.20 11.46
C PHE A 7 -10.62 14.11 12.46
N LYS A 8 -11.60 13.35 12.97
CA LYS A 8 -11.37 12.22 13.88
C LYS A 8 -10.50 11.15 13.24
N ARG A 9 -10.76 10.79 11.99
CA ARG A 9 -9.98 9.80 11.25
C ARG A 9 -8.55 10.25 11.04
N ASN A 10 -8.34 11.51 10.69
CA ASN A 10 -7.00 12.09 10.53
C ASN A 10 -6.23 12.09 11.85
N LEU A 11 -6.90 12.40 12.95
CA LEU A 11 -6.28 12.37 14.28
C LEU A 11 -5.86 10.94 14.67
N ILE A 12 -6.74 9.96 14.48
CA ILE A 12 -6.45 8.55 14.73
C ILE A 12 -5.26 8.09 13.87
N TYR A 13 -5.24 8.48 12.60
CA TYR A 13 -4.11 8.18 11.70
C TYR A 13 -2.78 8.71 12.26
N LYS A 14 -2.76 9.96 12.75
CA LYS A 14 -1.55 10.56 13.31
C LYS A 14 -1.06 9.90 14.60
N LEU A 15 -1.99 9.40 15.40
CA LEU A 15 -1.69 8.79 16.70
C LEU A 15 -1.40 7.29 16.61
N LYS A 16 -1.82 6.63 15.54
CA LYS A 16 -1.67 5.18 15.37
C LYS A 16 -0.21 4.81 15.13
N LYS A 17 0.24 3.75 15.81
CA LYS A 17 1.58 3.18 15.56
C LYS A 17 1.67 2.65 14.14
N LYS A 18 2.71 3.07 13.43
CA LYS A 18 2.97 2.68 12.03
C LYS A 18 4.18 1.76 11.92
N VAL A 19 4.18 0.94 10.87
CA VAL A 19 5.33 0.13 10.49
C VAL A 19 6.15 0.92 9.46
N ASN A 20 7.42 1.15 9.76
CA ASN A 20 8.33 1.80 8.83
C ASN A 20 8.88 0.77 7.84
N VAL A 21 8.37 0.84 6.62
CA VAL A 21 8.73 -0.08 5.54
C VAL A 21 10.21 0.10 5.13
N ASP A 22 10.75 1.30 5.24
CA ASP A 22 12.14 1.57 4.86
C ASP A 22 13.14 0.88 5.79
N LEU A 23 12.73 0.49 6.99
CA LEU A 23 13.58 -0.12 8.02
C LEU A 23 13.26 -1.59 8.30
N ASP A 24 12.32 -2.20 7.60
CA ASP A 24 11.89 -3.57 7.91
C ASP A 24 12.84 -4.66 7.37
N GLY A 25 13.82 -4.30 6.57
CA GLY A 25 14.82 -5.23 6.04
C GLY A 25 14.30 -6.26 5.03
N ILE A 26 13.09 -6.07 4.52
CA ILE A 26 12.47 -7.02 3.59
C ILE A 26 12.97 -6.77 2.17
N GLU A 27 13.53 -7.82 1.57
CA GLU A 27 14.10 -7.80 0.23
C GLU A 27 13.57 -8.97 -0.60
N TYR A 28 12.42 -8.80 -1.24
CA TYR A 28 11.89 -9.75 -2.21
C TYR A 28 11.90 -9.13 -3.60
N SER A 29 12.35 -9.91 -4.60
CA SER A 29 12.35 -9.49 -6.01
C SER A 29 10.98 -9.67 -6.67
N SER A 30 10.17 -10.59 -6.16
CA SER A 30 8.83 -10.90 -6.68
C SER A 30 7.76 -10.03 -6.03
N LEU A 31 6.92 -9.43 -6.85
CA LEU A 31 5.78 -8.65 -6.37
C LEU A 31 4.78 -9.53 -5.60
N ASP A 32 4.61 -10.78 -6.02
CA ASP A 32 3.74 -11.74 -5.32
C ASP A 32 4.21 -12.00 -3.89
N LYS A 33 5.50 -12.21 -3.68
CA LYS A 33 6.07 -12.38 -2.34
C LYS A 33 5.89 -11.14 -1.47
N LEU A 34 6.05 -9.95 -2.06
CA LEU A 34 5.84 -8.69 -1.36
C LEU A 34 4.37 -8.51 -0.98
N PHE A 35 3.45 -8.76 -1.90
CA PHE A 35 2.02 -8.71 -1.62
C PHE A 35 1.63 -9.69 -0.50
N SER A 36 2.13 -10.91 -0.57
CA SER A 36 1.87 -11.92 0.47
C SER A 36 2.45 -11.51 1.82
N TYR A 37 3.66 -10.97 1.84
CA TYR A 37 4.32 -10.53 3.08
C TYR A 37 3.55 -9.41 3.77
N TYR A 38 3.16 -8.37 3.02
CA TYR A 38 2.43 -7.24 3.60
C TYR A 38 0.94 -7.52 3.79
N GLY A 39 0.44 -8.65 3.29
CA GLY A 39 -0.93 -9.10 3.55
C GLY A 39 -2.00 -8.42 2.69
N THR A 40 -1.64 -8.00 1.47
CA THR A 40 -2.63 -7.50 0.52
C THR A 40 -3.37 -8.64 -0.16
N ASP A 41 -4.64 -8.40 -0.54
CA ASP A 41 -5.48 -9.34 -1.28
C ASP A 41 -5.09 -9.52 -2.76
N LYS A 42 -4.07 -8.80 -3.23
CA LYS A 42 -3.59 -8.85 -4.62
C LYS A 42 -2.62 -10.01 -4.90
N SER A 43 -2.16 -10.71 -3.86
CA SER A 43 -1.28 -11.86 -4.03
C SER A 43 -2.00 -13.07 -4.63
N GLU A 44 -1.23 -14.01 -5.19
CA GLU A 44 -1.76 -15.30 -5.69
C GLU A 44 -2.26 -16.16 -4.53
N TYR A 45 -1.59 -16.10 -3.38
CA TYR A 45 -1.90 -16.90 -2.21
C TYR A 45 -2.02 -16.05 -0.96
N SER A 46 -3.05 -16.31 -0.16
CA SER A 46 -3.18 -15.74 1.17
C SER A 46 -2.42 -16.59 2.20
N LYS A 47 -1.79 -15.94 3.17
CA LYS A 47 -1.24 -16.62 4.34
C LYS A 47 -2.35 -17.19 5.23
N ASP A 48 -3.49 -16.56 5.21
CA ASP A 48 -4.70 -16.98 5.90
C ASP A 48 -5.62 -17.67 4.90
N LYS A 49 -5.86 -18.97 5.09
CA LYS A 49 -6.69 -19.79 4.20
C LYS A 49 -8.15 -19.31 4.13
N GLU A 50 -8.59 -18.53 5.11
CA GLU A 50 -9.95 -17.98 5.14
C GLU A 50 -10.09 -16.71 4.30
N ASN A 51 -8.98 -16.02 4.00
CA ASN A 51 -8.98 -14.80 3.19
C ASN A 51 -8.81 -15.13 1.71
N LYS A 52 -9.77 -14.70 0.90
CA LYS A 52 -9.69 -14.81 -0.55
C LYS A 52 -8.69 -13.79 -1.09
N THR A 53 -7.80 -14.24 -1.97
CA THR A 53 -6.92 -13.37 -2.75
C THR A 53 -7.47 -13.21 -4.16
N HIS A 54 -7.12 -12.10 -4.80
CA HIS A 54 -7.57 -11.82 -6.17
C HIS A 54 -6.60 -12.31 -7.25
N GLY A 55 -5.39 -12.74 -6.88
CA GLY A 55 -4.43 -13.31 -7.82
C GLY A 55 -3.92 -12.32 -8.86
N PHE A 56 -3.77 -11.05 -8.50
CA PHE A 56 -3.39 -10.00 -9.45
C PHE A 56 -1.87 -9.81 -9.62
N SER A 57 -1.03 -10.44 -8.80
CA SER A 57 0.41 -10.17 -8.81
C SER A 57 1.08 -10.50 -10.15
N LYS A 58 0.73 -11.62 -10.77
CA LYS A 58 1.23 -11.99 -12.10
C LYS A 58 0.86 -10.95 -13.16
N TYR A 59 -0.36 -10.45 -13.10
CA TYR A 59 -0.84 -9.43 -14.01
C TYR A 59 -0.05 -8.14 -13.84
N TYR A 60 0.14 -7.68 -12.61
CA TYR A 60 0.95 -6.50 -12.31
C TYR A 60 2.39 -6.68 -12.79
N GLU A 61 3.03 -7.80 -12.50
CA GLU A 61 4.41 -8.05 -12.94
C GLU A 61 4.53 -8.06 -14.46
N LYS A 62 3.61 -8.73 -15.14
CA LYS A 62 3.60 -8.77 -16.62
C LYS A 62 3.56 -7.37 -17.24
N HIS A 63 2.74 -6.48 -16.68
CA HIS A 63 2.51 -5.16 -17.28
C HIS A 63 3.41 -4.06 -16.71
N LEU A 64 4.01 -4.23 -15.54
CA LEU A 64 4.73 -3.18 -14.84
C LEU A 64 6.21 -3.48 -14.59
N SER A 65 6.67 -4.70 -14.84
CA SER A 65 8.07 -5.08 -14.54
C SER A 65 9.10 -4.21 -15.28
N PHE A 66 8.77 -3.73 -16.47
CA PHE A 66 9.65 -2.84 -17.24
C PHE A 66 9.86 -1.47 -16.56
N LEU A 67 8.98 -1.09 -15.62
CA LEU A 67 9.09 0.15 -14.84
C LEU A 67 9.91 -0.02 -13.55
N LYS A 68 10.33 -1.25 -13.22
CA LYS A 68 10.89 -1.58 -11.91
C LYS A 68 12.04 -0.66 -11.49
N ASN A 69 12.90 -0.27 -12.42
CA ASN A 69 14.07 0.57 -12.15
C ASN A 69 13.94 1.99 -12.72
N LYS A 70 12.77 2.36 -13.20
CA LYS A 70 12.51 3.71 -13.74
C LYS A 70 11.95 4.61 -12.65
N LYS A 71 12.16 5.92 -12.82
CA LYS A 71 11.54 6.94 -11.98
C LYS A 71 10.05 7.04 -12.30
N ILE A 72 9.20 6.64 -11.35
CA ILE A 72 7.75 6.61 -11.57
C ILE A 72 6.98 7.19 -10.37
N LYS A 73 5.76 7.60 -10.65
CA LYS A 73 4.77 7.98 -9.64
C LYS A 73 3.58 7.04 -9.72
N ILE A 74 3.07 6.62 -8.58
CA ILE A 74 1.92 5.72 -8.46
C ILE A 74 0.83 6.44 -7.67
N LEU A 75 -0.38 6.43 -8.20
CA LEU A 75 -1.57 6.87 -7.48
C LEU A 75 -2.42 5.65 -7.15
N GLU A 76 -2.68 5.44 -5.87
CA GLU A 76 -3.57 4.38 -5.39
C GLU A 76 -4.80 5.00 -4.72
N ILE A 77 -5.98 4.63 -5.21
CA ILE A 77 -7.26 5.08 -4.66
C ILE A 77 -7.88 3.91 -3.88
N GLY A 78 -8.24 4.14 -2.62
CA GLY A 78 -8.75 3.09 -1.75
C GLY A 78 -7.63 2.23 -1.17
N SER A 79 -6.65 2.85 -0.52
CA SER A 79 -5.40 2.19 -0.08
C SER A 79 -5.55 1.36 1.20
N PHE A 80 -6.62 1.51 1.94
CA PHE A 80 -6.94 0.84 3.20
C PHE A 80 -5.77 0.88 4.20
N SER A 81 -5.06 -0.23 4.45
CA SER A 81 -3.93 -0.30 5.39
C SER A 81 -2.59 0.14 4.79
N GLY A 82 -2.53 0.31 3.48
CA GLY A 82 -1.30 0.62 2.76
C GLY A 82 -0.42 -0.58 2.44
N ALA A 83 -0.95 -1.80 2.54
CA ALA A 83 -0.19 -3.03 2.26
C ALA A 83 0.30 -3.09 0.81
N SER A 84 -0.55 -2.72 -0.15
CA SER A 84 -0.15 -2.63 -1.56
C SER A 84 0.90 -1.56 -1.79
N ALA A 85 0.74 -0.38 -1.17
CA ALA A 85 1.71 0.70 -1.26
C ALA A 85 3.07 0.27 -0.68
N ALA A 86 3.08 -0.45 0.43
CA ALA A 86 4.30 -1.02 1.02
C ALA A 86 5.01 -1.95 0.03
N ALA A 87 4.26 -2.86 -0.59
CA ALA A 87 4.80 -3.78 -1.59
C ALA A 87 5.39 -3.04 -2.80
N PHE A 88 4.66 -2.06 -3.34
CA PHE A 88 5.14 -1.25 -4.47
C PHE A 88 6.39 -0.43 -4.11
N SER A 89 6.48 0.09 -2.90
CA SER A 89 7.66 0.86 -2.45
C SER A 89 8.93 0.01 -2.42
N LYS A 90 8.79 -1.29 -2.21
CA LYS A 90 9.91 -2.25 -2.25
C LYS A 90 10.20 -2.75 -3.67
N TYR A 91 9.15 -2.95 -4.47
CA TYR A 91 9.29 -3.50 -5.81
C TYR A 91 9.92 -2.49 -6.79
N PHE A 92 9.45 -1.24 -6.78
CA PHE A 92 9.96 -0.18 -7.65
C PHE A 92 11.08 0.57 -6.95
N SER A 93 12.28 0.56 -7.52
CA SER A 93 13.47 1.13 -6.88
C SER A 93 13.42 2.66 -6.74
N ASN A 94 12.73 3.35 -7.65
CA ASN A 94 12.66 4.81 -7.67
C ASN A 94 11.22 5.28 -7.91
N CYS A 95 10.39 5.20 -6.87
CA CYS A 95 8.98 5.55 -6.96
C CYS A 95 8.55 6.51 -5.85
N GLU A 96 7.51 7.28 -6.15
CA GLU A 96 6.70 8.02 -5.19
C GLU A 96 5.28 7.49 -5.29
N ILE A 97 4.67 7.15 -4.16
CA ILE A 97 3.34 6.55 -4.09
C ILE A 97 2.41 7.49 -3.35
N TYR A 98 1.32 7.87 -4.00
CA TYR A 98 0.29 8.75 -3.46
C TYR A 98 -0.95 7.91 -3.17
N CYS A 99 -1.31 7.81 -1.89
CA CYS A 99 -2.43 7.00 -1.43
C CYS A 99 -3.58 7.89 -1.02
N LEU A 100 -4.73 7.69 -1.65
CA LEU A 100 -5.97 8.38 -1.31
C LEU A 100 -6.97 7.38 -0.73
N ASP A 101 -7.50 7.71 0.45
CA ASP A 101 -8.55 6.90 1.06
C ASP A 101 -9.49 7.80 1.85
N ILE A 102 -10.77 7.45 1.83
CA ILE A 102 -11.80 8.14 2.63
C ILE A 102 -11.56 7.93 4.12
N ASN A 103 -10.91 6.84 4.51
CA ASN A 103 -10.61 6.52 5.90
C ASN A 103 -9.15 6.12 6.09
N ILE A 104 -8.28 7.09 6.30
CA ILE A 104 -6.85 6.85 6.53
C ILE A 104 -6.53 6.32 7.93
N SER A 105 -7.51 6.23 8.84
CA SER A 105 -7.29 5.70 10.19
C SER A 105 -6.85 4.22 10.19
N ASN A 106 -7.14 3.49 9.12
CA ASN A 106 -6.70 2.11 8.94
C ASN A 106 -5.28 1.98 8.39
N PHE A 107 -4.67 3.09 7.94
CA PHE A 107 -3.36 3.07 7.33
C PHE A 107 -2.28 2.71 8.36
N LYS A 108 -1.46 1.72 8.03
CA LYS A 108 -0.49 1.12 8.95
C LYS A 108 0.95 1.29 8.50
N TYR A 109 1.19 1.16 7.20
CA TYR A 109 2.54 1.18 6.64
C TYR A 109 2.96 2.59 6.26
N TYR A 110 4.21 2.94 6.58
CA TYR A 110 4.74 4.21 6.18
C TYR A 110 6.15 4.08 5.62
N SER A 111 6.49 4.97 4.69
CA SER A 111 7.78 5.08 4.05
C SER A 111 7.97 6.52 3.59
N LYS A 112 9.21 6.98 3.46
CA LYS A 112 9.47 8.28 2.82
C LYS A 112 8.99 8.35 1.36
N LYS A 113 8.75 7.20 0.73
CA LYS A 113 8.19 7.08 -0.62
C LYS A 113 6.66 7.13 -0.66
N ILE A 114 5.98 6.98 0.48
CA ILE A 114 4.52 6.85 0.57
C ILE A 114 3.92 8.11 1.17
N HIS A 115 3.02 8.73 0.42
CA HIS A 115 2.30 9.95 0.81
C HIS A 115 0.82 9.63 0.97
N VAL A 116 0.25 9.89 2.14
CA VAL A 116 -1.11 9.45 2.50
C VAL A 116 -2.01 10.67 2.66
N PHE A 117 -3.14 10.64 1.97
CA PHE A 117 -4.12 11.71 1.99
C PHE A 117 -5.51 11.16 2.31
N GLY A 118 -6.15 11.69 3.36
CA GLY A 118 -7.56 11.47 3.60
C GLY A 118 -8.39 12.33 2.64
N PHE A 119 -9.24 11.70 1.87
CA PHE A 119 -10.01 12.35 0.82
C PHE A 119 -11.40 11.73 0.70
N ASP A 120 -12.40 12.58 0.55
CA ASP A 120 -13.77 12.19 0.24
C ASP A 120 -14.02 12.40 -1.26
N SER A 121 -14.16 11.29 -2.00
CA SER A 121 -14.36 11.30 -3.44
C SER A 121 -15.84 11.42 -3.86
N SER A 122 -16.76 11.46 -2.88
CA SER A 122 -18.19 11.57 -3.16
C SER A 122 -18.64 12.99 -3.52
#